data_ded7b777d738ddb2864658053035ab96
#
_entry.id   ded7b777d738ddb2864658053035ab96
#
_cell.length_a   1.000
_cell.length_b   1.000
_cell.length_c   1.000
_cell.angle_alpha   90.00
_cell.angle_beta   90.00
_cell.angle_gamma   90.00
#
_symmetry.space_group_name_H-M   'P 1'
#
loop_
_entity.id
_entity.type
_entity.pdbx_description
1 polymer ?
#
loop_
_entity_poly.entity_id
_entity_poly.type
_entity_poly.pdbx_seq_one_letter_code
_entity_poly.pdbx_strand_id
1 'polypeptide(L)'
;MRRLIQFWQPLPTEIVGGIVRQEYSEQQSAFFSMQPVDGGGSFKAYLAARKPQDYMEAIGEVDLAVTEEGEHNGAIVFCSGKYYEVVQRQEWQNGVINHYEYLLFGMKEKDALALVG
;
A
#
# COMPACT_ATOMS: atom_id res chain seq x y z
N MET A 1 2.51 -5.96 16.74
CA MET A 1 3.99 -5.90 16.68
C MET A 1 4.41 -5.13 15.44
N ARG A 2 5.30 -4.18 15.62
CA ARG A 2 5.80 -3.37 14.50
C ARG A 2 6.91 -4.12 13.78
N ARG A 3 6.89 -4.04 12.45
CA ARG A 3 7.90 -4.66 11.58
C ARG A 3 8.52 -3.60 10.69
N LEU A 4 9.79 -3.80 10.35
CA LEU A 4 10.42 -2.98 9.33
C LEU A 4 9.93 -3.46 7.96
N ILE A 5 9.33 -2.56 7.20
CA ILE A 5 8.91 -2.82 5.83
C ILE A 5 9.72 -1.97 4.87
N GLN A 6 9.76 -2.39 3.61
CA GLN A 6 10.28 -1.58 2.52
C GLN A 6 9.10 -1.10 1.68
N PHE A 7 9.23 0.09 1.11
CA PHE A 7 8.18 0.62 0.26
C PHE A 7 8.74 1.54 -0.82
N TRP A 8 7.94 1.73 -1.86
CA TRP A 8 8.23 2.62 -2.97
C TRP A 8 7.02 3.52 -3.17
N GLN A 9 7.26 4.83 -3.20
CA GLN A 9 6.20 5.80 -3.44
C GLN A 9 6.12 6.11 -4.94
N PRO A 10 4.93 6.27 -5.50
CA PRO A 10 4.80 6.70 -6.87
C PRO A 10 5.26 8.15 -7.02
N LEU A 11 5.97 8.43 -8.09
CA LEU A 11 6.37 9.77 -8.48
C LEU A 11 5.29 10.40 -9.38
N PRO A 12 5.29 11.72 -9.57
CA PRO A 12 4.34 12.34 -10.49
C PRO A 12 4.38 11.68 -11.87
N THR A 13 3.22 11.45 -12.45
CA THR A 13 3.09 10.81 -13.75
C THR A 13 3.68 11.69 -14.84
N GLU A 14 4.51 11.10 -15.71
CA GLU A 14 5.11 11.77 -16.85
C GLU A 14 4.57 11.22 -18.16
N ILE A 15 4.49 12.09 -19.17
CA ILE A 15 4.16 11.70 -20.53
C ILE A 15 5.45 11.77 -21.35
N VAL A 16 5.91 10.61 -21.82
CA VAL A 16 7.12 10.50 -22.64
C VAL A 16 6.74 9.87 -23.98
N GLY A 17 6.93 10.61 -25.06
CA GLY A 17 6.59 10.12 -26.39
C GLY A 17 5.14 9.71 -26.57
N GLY A 18 4.20 10.37 -25.88
CA GLY A 18 2.78 10.07 -25.92
C GLY A 18 2.35 8.90 -25.05
N ILE A 19 3.29 8.31 -24.28
CA ILE A 19 2.99 7.19 -23.38
C ILE A 19 3.03 7.71 -21.95
N VAL A 20 1.98 7.40 -21.17
CA VAL A 20 1.93 7.72 -19.75
C VAL A 20 2.74 6.67 -18.99
N ARG A 21 3.72 7.12 -18.20
CA ARG A 21 4.57 6.26 -17.38
C ARG A 21 4.38 6.58 -15.91
N GLN A 22 4.14 5.54 -15.11
CA GLN A 22 4.20 5.65 -13.65
C GLN A 22 5.59 5.23 -13.19
N GLU A 23 6.32 6.16 -12.59
CA GLU A 23 7.63 5.88 -12.00
C GLU A 23 7.53 5.86 -10.48
N TYR A 24 8.48 5.19 -9.85
CA TYR A 24 8.53 5.03 -8.40
C TYR A 24 9.83 5.59 -7.83
N SER A 25 9.77 6.02 -6.58
CA SER A 25 10.93 6.47 -5.83
C SER A 25 11.91 5.31 -5.59
N GLU A 26 13.07 5.64 -5.05
CA GLU A 26 13.97 4.63 -4.51
C GLU A 26 13.30 3.92 -3.33
N GLN A 27 13.79 2.71 -3.04
CA GLN A 27 13.31 1.93 -1.90
C GLN A 27 13.53 2.70 -0.59
N GLN A 28 12.50 2.76 0.22
CA GLN A 28 12.51 3.38 1.53
C GLN A 28 12.12 2.35 2.57
N SER A 29 12.36 2.65 3.84
CA SER A 29 12.02 1.75 4.94
C SER A 29 11.29 2.51 6.04
N ALA A 30 10.37 1.83 6.71
CA ALA A 30 9.66 2.36 7.86
C ALA A 30 9.12 1.22 8.72
N PHE A 31 8.75 1.52 9.95
CA PHE A 31 8.11 0.55 10.83
C PHE A 31 6.60 0.67 10.72
N PHE A 32 5.95 -0.47 10.52
CA PHE A 32 4.49 -0.57 10.48
C PHE A 32 4.04 -1.77 11.31
N SER A 33 2.88 -1.64 11.92
CA SER A 33 2.19 -2.77 12.52
C SER A 33 1.41 -3.50 11.43
N MET A 34 1.74 -4.76 11.19
CA MET A 34 1.12 -5.56 10.13
C MET A 34 0.25 -6.65 10.75
N GLN A 35 -0.97 -6.82 10.24
CA GLN A 35 -1.87 -7.84 10.75
C GLN A 35 -2.79 -8.37 9.66
N PRO A 36 -3.21 -9.64 9.76
CA PRO A 36 -4.19 -10.20 8.84
C PRO A 36 -5.54 -9.50 8.96
N VAL A 37 -6.29 -9.47 7.87
CA VAL A 37 -7.63 -8.90 7.81
C VAL A 37 -8.64 -9.99 8.13
N ASP A 38 -9.60 -9.68 8.99
CA ASP A 38 -10.65 -10.62 9.39
C ASP A 38 -12.04 -10.30 8.81
N GLY A 39 -12.11 -9.31 7.94
CA GLY A 39 -13.36 -8.88 7.32
C GLY A 39 -14.14 -7.87 8.13
N GLY A 40 -13.63 -7.46 9.29
CA GLY A 40 -14.21 -6.40 10.12
C GLY A 40 -13.36 -5.13 10.11
N GLY A 41 -13.64 -4.22 11.04
CA GLY A 41 -12.83 -3.02 11.26
C GLY A 41 -13.05 -1.92 10.24
N SER A 42 -12.02 -1.08 10.06
CA SER A 42 -12.10 0.17 9.29
C SER A 42 -12.42 -0.03 7.80
N PHE A 43 -12.10 -1.19 7.25
CA PHE A 43 -12.25 -1.45 5.81
C PHE A 43 -13.36 -2.45 5.50
N LYS A 44 -14.28 -2.66 6.43
CA LYS A 44 -15.36 -3.63 6.29
C LYS A 44 -16.18 -3.43 5.02
N ALA A 45 -16.52 -2.20 4.69
CA ALA A 45 -17.33 -1.91 3.51
C ALA A 45 -16.60 -2.26 2.21
N TYR A 46 -15.31 -1.95 2.16
CA TYR A 46 -14.47 -2.29 1.00
C TYR A 46 -14.33 -3.80 0.84
N LEU A 47 -14.21 -4.52 1.95
CA LEU A 47 -13.97 -5.96 1.95
C LEU A 47 -15.24 -6.79 1.73
N ALA A 48 -16.44 -6.20 1.77
CA ALA A 48 -17.70 -6.93 1.75
C ALA A 48 -17.87 -7.87 0.55
N ALA A 49 -17.31 -7.55 -0.61
CA ALA A 49 -17.38 -8.37 -1.81
C ALA A 49 -16.02 -8.95 -2.22
N ARG A 50 -15.06 -8.96 -1.30
CA ARG A 50 -13.69 -9.39 -1.59
C ARG A 50 -13.27 -10.50 -0.64
N LYS A 51 -12.15 -11.15 -0.97
CA LYS A 51 -11.61 -12.25 -0.16
C LYS A 51 -10.61 -11.69 0.86
N PRO A 52 -10.94 -11.69 2.16
CA PRO A 52 -10.05 -11.12 3.17
C PRO A 52 -8.64 -11.70 3.19
N GLN A 53 -8.48 -12.98 2.81
CA GLN A 53 -7.18 -13.63 2.80
C GLN A 53 -6.18 -13.05 1.79
N ASP A 54 -6.66 -12.27 0.83
CA ASP A 54 -5.79 -11.61 -0.16
C ASP A 54 -5.27 -10.26 0.34
N TYR A 55 -5.67 -9.85 1.54
CA TYR A 55 -5.39 -8.51 2.09
C TYR A 55 -4.63 -8.58 3.41
N MET A 56 -3.92 -7.50 3.71
CA MET A 56 -3.29 -7.25 5.00
C MET A 56 -3.64 -5.84 5.44
N GLU A 57 -3.69 -5.62 6.75
CA GLU A 57 -3.78 -4.28 7.32
C GLU A 57 -2.41 -3.83 7.80
N ALA A 58 -2.12 -2.55 7.60
CA ALA A 58 -0.89 -1.93 8.07
C ALA A 58 -1.21 -0.62 8.78
N ILE A 59 -0.58 -0.39 9.93
CA ILE A 59 -0.76 0.84 10.70
C ILE A 59 0.61 1.47 10.90
N GLY A 60 0.75 2.73 10.55
CA GLY A 60 2.00 3.46 10.68
C GLY A 60 1.83 4.95 10.52
N GLU A 61 2.94 5.66 10.53
CA GLU A 61 2.98 7.12 10.54
C GLU A 61 3.38 7.72 9.19
N VAL A 62 3.79 6.88 8.24
CA VAL A 62 4.18 7.34 6.90
C VAL A 62 2.97 7.43 6.00
N ASP A 63 2.85 8.53 5.27
CA ASP A 63 1.77 8.74 4.32
C ASP A 63 2.08 8.05 3.01
N LEU A 64 1.48 6.89 2.79
CA LEU A 64 1.64 6.11 1.57
C LEU A 64 0.54 6.45 0.55
N ALA A 65 0.90 6.58 -0.70
CA ALA A 65 -0.06 6.84 -1.76
C ALA A 65 -0.99 5.64 -1.98
N VAL A 66 -2.26 5.91 -2.24
CA VAL A 66 -3.29 4.88 -2.45
C VAL A 66 -3.49 4.66 -3.95
N THR A 67 -3.55 3.39 -4.36
CA THR A 67 -3.85 3.02 -5.74
C THR A 67 -5.29 3.40 -6.09
N GLU A 68 -5.47 4.09 -7.22
CA GLU A 68 -6.79 4.36 -7.75
C GLU A 68 -7.37 3.09 -8.37
N GLU A 69 -8.69 2.95 -8.27
CA GLU A 69 -9.36 1.75 -8.77
C GLU A 69 -9.10 1.56 -10.26
N GLY A 70 -8.71 0.35 -10.63
CA GLY A 70 -8.39 0.01 -12.01
C GLY A 70 -6.99 0.40 -12.46
N GLU A 71 -6.20 1.03 -11.59
CA GLU A 71 -4.83 1.44 -11.89
C GLU A 71 -3.85 0.83 -10.89
N HIS A 72 -2.55 0.87 -11.22
CA HIS A 72 -1.48 0.42 -10.31
C HIS A 72 -0.55 1.60 -10.07
N ASN A 73 -1.07 2.63 -9.42
CA ASN A 73 -0.37 3.90 -9.22
C ASN A 73 -0.20 4.29 -7.74
N GLY A 74 -0.51 3.39 -6.83
CA GLY A 74 -0.27 3.61 -5.40
C GLY A 74 1.09 3.10 -4.95
N ALA A 75 1.40 3.28 -3.67
CA ALA A 75 2.65 2.78 -3.09
C ALA A 75 2.70 1.25 -3.13
N ILE A 76 3.90 0.72 -3.31
CA ILE A 76 4.18 -0.71 -3.25
C ILE A 76 4.91 -0.98 -1.94
N VAL A 77 4.49 -2.02 -1.23
CA VAL A 77 5.05 -2.41 0.07
C VAL A 77 5.61 -3.82 -0.02
N PHE A 78 6.80 -4.01 0.54
CA PHE A 78 7.42 -5.33 0.65
C PHE A 78 7.57 -5.68 2.14
N CYS A 79 6.99 -6.80 2.55
CA CYS A 79 7.09 -7.27 3.92
C CYS A 79 7.09 -8.79 3.96
N SER A 80 8.02 -9.37 4.70
CA SER A 80 8.11 -10.83 4.92
C SER A 80 8.10 -11.64 3.62
N GLY A 81 8.83 -11.18 2.61
CA GLY A 81 8.98 -11.88 1.34
C GLY A 81 7.81 -11.71 0.37
N LYS A 82 6.85 -10.85 0.69
CA LYS A 82 5.67 -10.64 -0.15
C LYS A 82 5.52 -9.17 -0.52
N TYR A 83 4.97 -8.93 -1.71
CA TYR A 83 4.68 -7.60 -2.22
C TYR A 83 3.19 -7.30 -2.11
N TYR A 84 2.89 -6.04 -1.82
CA TYR A 84 1.52 -5.53 -1.69
C TYR A 84 1.39 -4.18 -2.36
N GLU A 85 0.18 -3.84 -2.82
CA GLU A 85 -0.14 -2.47 -3.19
C GLU A 85 -1.12 -1.88 -2.18
N VAL A 86 -1.02 -0.58 -1.94
CA VAL A 86 -1.91 0.14 -1.04
C VAL A 86 -3.20 0.45 -1.77
N VAL A 87 -4.32 -0.13 -1.33
CA VAL A 87 -5.61 0.01 -2.02
C VAL A 87 -6.62 0.86 -1.27
N GLN A 88 -6.45 1.03 0.05
CA GLN A 88 -7.32 1.89 0.87
C GLN A 88 -6.51 2.51 1.98
N ARG A 89 -6.95 3.67 2.44
CA ARG A 89 -6.32 4.39 3.55
C ARG A 89 -7.37 5.02 4.43
N GLN A 90 -7.12 5.00 5.73
CA GLN A 90 -7.88 5.79 6.70
C GLN A 90 -6.90 6.56 7.56
N GLU A 91 -7.12 7.86 7.67
CA GLU A 91 -6.27 8.74 8.46
C GLU A 91 -6.89 8.95 9.84
N TRP A 92 -6.08 8.81 10.88
CA TRP A 92 -6.47 9.07 12.26
C TRP A 92 -5.67 10.23 12.80
N GLN A 93 -6.38 11.25 13.28
CA GLN A 93 -5.78 12.41 13.94
C GLN A 93 -6.35 12.50 15.33
N ASN A 94 -5.55 12.20 16.35
CA ASN A 94 -6.00 12.26 17.74
C ASN A 94 -5.37 13.40 18.53
N GLY A 95 -4.83 14.40 17.84
CA GLY A 95 -4.33 15.64 18.44
C GLY A 95 -2.87 15.59 18.88
N VAL A 96 -2.29 14.41 19.07
CA VAL A 96 -0.90 14.26 19.53
C VAL A 96 -0.05 13.55 18.50
N ILE A 97 -0.51 12.42 17.99
CA ILE A 97 0.21 11.63 16.98
C ILE A 97 -0.77 11.30 15.86
N ASN A 98 -0.39 11.65 14.64
CA ASN A 98 -1.13 11.25 13.46
C ASN A 98 -0.67 9.87 13.03
N HIS A 99 -1.61 9.01 12.68
CA HIS A 99 -1.28 7.72 12.10
C HIS A 99 -2.29 7.36 11.01
N TYR A 100 -1.90 6.41 10.19
CA TYR A 100 -2.68 5.95 9.05
C TYR A 100 -2.91 4.47 9.16
N GLU A 101 -4.10 4.03 8.81
CA GLU A 101 -4.40 2.63 8.59
C GLU A 101 -4.50 2.39 7.09
N TYR A 102 -3.86 1.33 6.63
CA TYR A 102 -3.85 0.96 5.23
C TYR A 102 -4.41 -0.43 5.02
N LEU A 103 -5.12 -0.59 3.93
CA LEU A 103 -5.47 -1.91 3.41
C LEU A 103 -4.53 -2.21 2.25
N LEU A 104 -3.84 -3.33 2.32
CA LEU A 104 -2.85 -3.76 1.35
C LEU A 104 -3.36 -4.99 0.62
N PHE A 105 -3.23 -4.99 -0.70
CA PHE A 105 -3.60 -6.13 -1.54
C PHE A 105 -2.36 -6.85 -2.02
N GLY A 106 -2.33 -8.19 -1.83
CA GLY A 106 -1.19 -9.01 -2.23
C GLY A 106 -0.96 -8.99 -3.74
N MET A 107 0.29 -8.74 -4.14
CA MET A 107 0.71 -8.73 -5.53
C MET A 107 1.65 -9.90 -5.81
N LYS A 108 1.65 -10.37 -7.05
CA LYS A 108 2.68 -11.30 -7.51
C LYS A 108 4.01 -10.56 -7.63
N GLU A 109 5.09 -11.21 -7.25
CA GLU A 109 6.44 -10.65 -7.33
C GLU A 109 6.74 -10.13 -8.74
N LYS A 110 6.36 -10.88 -9.75
CA LYS A 110 6.55 -10.49 -11.16
C LYS A 110 5.90 -9.13 -11.46
N ASP A 111 4.67 -8.92 -11.00
CA ASP A 111 3.94 -7.68 -11.25
C ASP A 111 4.55 -6.51 -10.47
N ALA A 112 4.95 -6.73 -9.23
CA ALA A 112 5.59 -5.71 -8.41
C ALA A 112 6.94 -5.29 -9.00
N LEU A 113 7.78 -6.24 -9.41
CA LEU A 113 9.08 -5.96 -10.00
C LEU A 113 8.98 -5.25 -11.36
N ALA A 114 7.89 -5.47 -12.09
CA ALA A 114 7.63 -4.72 -13.32
C ALA A 114 7.37 -3.23 -13.05
N LEU A 115 6.91 -2.89 -11.85
CA LEU A 115 6.66 -1.50 -11.45
C LEU A 115 7.87 -0.85 -10.79
N VAL A 116 8.57 -1.55 -9.89
CA VAL A 116 9.60 -0.97 -9.03
C VAL A 116 10.98 -1.58 -9.21
N GLY A 117 11.08 -2.65 -9.92
CA GLY A 117 12.36 -3.32 -10.24
C GLY A 117 13.11 -2.72 -11.43
#